data_648b0fadf4dc20db8187f188350532f3
#
_entry.id   648b0fadf4dc20db8187f188350532f3
#
_cell.length_a   1.000
_cell.length_b   1.000
_cell.length_c   1.000
_cell.angle_alpha   90.00
_cell.angle_beta   90.00
_cell.angle_gamma   90.00
#
_symmetry.space_group_name_H-M   'P 1'
#
loop_
_entity.id
_entity.type
_entity.pdbx_description
1 polymer ?
#
loop_
_entity_poly.entity_id
_entity_poly.type
_entity_poly.pdbx_seq_one_letter_code
_entity_poly.pdbx_strand_id
1 'polypeptide(L)'
;MGTQDHTATVLLVEDTEDNRFMMRRLLEMSGYAVIEATNGEEAVRLAQSERPDLILMDLSLPVIDGLAATRAIRKLDGFKETPIVAVSAHDTSDFQSEALTAGCNSYITKPIDFSHLETLIARLLGK
;
A
#
# COMPACT_ATOMS: atom_id res chain seq x y z
N MET A 1 -21.12 3.57 -20.81
CA MET A 1 -20.76 3.56 -20.31
C MET A 1 -20.34 3.39 -19.73
N GLY A 2 -20.30 3.61 -19.58
CA GLY A 2 -19.98 3.62 -18.84
C GLY A 2 -19.46 3.55 -18.38
N THR A 3 -19.34 3.46 -18.41
CA THR A 3 -18.76 3.26 -17.73
C THR A 3 -18.46 3.75 -16.82
N GLN A 4 -18.63 3.53 -16.31
CA GLN A 4 -18.38 4.15 -15.36
C GLN A 4 -17.17 4.10 -14.86
N ASP A 5 -16.57 5.07 -14.70
CA ASP A 5 -15.26 5.09 -14.26
C ASP A 5 -15.22 4.93 -12.77
N HIS A 6 -14.82 3.78 -12.35
CA HIS A 6 -14.58 3.53 -10.95
C HIS A 6 -13.17 4.06 -10.63
N THR A 7 -13.07 5.12 -9.82
CA THR A 7 -11.79 5.61 -9.37
C THR A 7 -11.25 4.68 -8.29
N ALA A 8 -10.11 4.07 -8.56
CA ALA A 8 -9.49 3.17 -7.59
C ALA A 8 -8.97 3.95 -6.40
N THR A 9 -9.11 3.39 -5.21
CA THR A 9 -8.68 3.99 -3.96
C THR A 9 -7.45 3.28 -3.44
N VAL A 10 -6.42 4.05 -3.13
CA VAL A 10 -5.16 3.53 -2.58
C VAL A 10 -5.05 3.99 -1.12
N LEU A 11 -4.82 3.03 -0.24
CA LEU A 11 -4.48 3.34 1.15
C LEU A 11 -2.97 3.48 1.22
N LEU A 12 -2.50 4.68 1.53
CA LEU A 12 -1.09 5.00 1.62
C LEU A 12 -0.68 5.03 3.09
N VAL A 13 0.18 4.10 3.48
CA VAL A 13 0.63 3.98 4.86
C VAL A 13 2.08 4.42 4.94
N GLU A 14 2.32 5.61 5.48
CA GLU A 14 3.63 6.24 5.54
C GLU A 14 3.66 7.18 6.74
N ASP A 15 4.64 7.02 7.63
CA ASP A 15 4.71 7.83 8.83
C ASP A 15 5.37 9.19 8.64
N THR A 16 6.19 9.36 7.60
CA THR A 16 6.88 10.62 7.35
C THR A 16 5.96 11.56 6.57
N GLU A 17 5.68 12.71 7.14
CA GLU A 17 4.73 13.65 6.54
C GLU A 17 5.12 14.08 5.13
N ASP A 18 6.39 14.45 4.92
CA ASP A 18 6.84 14.91 3.61
C ASP A 18 6.72 13.81 2.55
N ASN A 19 7.11 12.60 2.90
CA ASN A 19 6.99 11.47 1.97
C ASN A 19 5.55 11.16 1.66
N ARG A 20 4.69 11.21 2.69
CA ARG A 20 3.27 10.93 2.52
C ARG A 20 2.62 11.97 1.62
N PHE A 21 2.94 13.24 1.83
CA PHE A 21 2.40 14.32 1.02
C PHE A 21 2.81 14.17 -0.45
N MET A 22 4.10 13.95 -0.70
CA MET A 22 4.61 13.79 -2.06
C MET A 22 3.98 12.59 -2.76
N MET A 23 3.94 11.46 -2.08
CA MET A 23 3.40 10.24 -2.66
C MET A 23 1.91 10.39 -2.95
N ARG A 24 1.17 11.00 -2.04
CA ARG A 24 -0.24 11.26 -2.26
C ARG A 24 -0.48 12.10 -3.52
N ARG A 25 0.31 13.17 -3.68
CA ARG A 25 0.18 14.04 -4.85
C ARG A 25 0.42 13.27 -6.13
N LEU A 26 1.47 12.44 -6.15
CA LEU A 26 1.79 11.66 -7.34
C LEU A 26 0.69 10.66 -7.66
N LEU A 27 0.15 9.99 -6.66
CA LEU A 27 -0.93 9.04 -6.87
C LEU A 27 -2.21 9.73 -7.36
N GLU A 28 -2.53 10.89 -6.80
CA GLU A 28 -3.70 11.65 -7.24
C GLU A 28 -3.55 12.11 -8.68
N MET A 29 -2.33 12.52 -9.06
CA MET A 29 -2.06 12.91 -10.44
C MET A 29 -2.21 11.74 -11.42
N SER A 30 -2.04 10.53 -10.93
CA SER A 30 -2.22 9.33 -11.76
C SER A 30 -3.68 8.87 -11.78
N GLY A 31 -4.57 9.58 -11.11
CA GLY A 31 -6.00 9.30 -11.17
C GLY A 31 -6.55 8.48 -10.02
N TYR A 32 -5.77 8.26 -8.96
CA TYR A 32 -6.23 7.48 -7.81
C TYR A 32 -6.76 8.38 -6.70
N ALA A 33 -7.76 7.89 -5.99
CA ALA A 33 -8.16 8.49 -4.72
C ALA A 33 -7.22 7.94 -3.64
N VAL A 34 -6.83 8.77 -2.68
CA VAL A 34 -5.85 8.36 -1.67
C VAL A 34 -6.39 8.56 -0.28
N ILE A 35 -6.24 7.52 0.55
CA ILE A 35 -6.53 7.57 1.97
C ILE A 35 -5.19 7.41 2.68
N GLU A 36 -4.94 8.19 3.71
CA GLU A 36 -3.63 8.20 4.39
C GLU A 36 -3.72 7.57 5.77
N ALA A 37 -2.71 6.77 6.09
CA ALA A 37 -2.51 6.23 7.44
C ALA A 37 -1.06 6.53 7.84
N THR A 38 -0.84 6.83 9.12
CA THR A 38 0.47 7.21 9.63
C THR A 38 1.16 6.12 10.44
N ASN A 39 0.46 5.03 10.71
CA ASN A 39 1.03 3.89 11.43
C ASN A 39 0.23 2.63 11.09
N GLY A 40 0.74 1.49 11.58
CA GLY A 40 0.13 0.20 11.25
C GLY A 40 -1.27 0.01 11.83
N GLU A 41 -1.51 0.51 13.04
CA GLU A 41 -2.82 0.39 13.66
C GLU A 41 -3.87 1.16 12.87
N GLU A 42 -3.54 2.39 12.49
CA GLU A 42 -4.42 3.20 11.67
C GLU A 42 -4.67 2.55 10.32
N ALA A 43 -3.62 1.92 9.74
CA ALA A 43 -3.76 1.23 8.47
C ALA A 43 -4.78 0.11 8.55
N VAL A 44 -4.74 -0.70 9.60
CA VAL A 44 -5.70 -1.79 9.78
C VAL A 44 -7.11 -1.24 9.91
N ARG A 45 -7.28 -0.21 10.72
CA ARG A 45 -8.58 0.41 10.95
C ARG A 45 -9.17 1.00 9.67
N LEU A 46 -8.34 1.74 8.93
CA LEU A 46 -8.79 2.37 7.69
C LEU A 46 -9.03 1.35 6.57
N ALA A 47 -8.23 0.29 6.52
CA ALA A 47 -8.49 -0.78 5.55
C ALA A 47 -9.88 -1.34 5.77
N GLN A 48 -10.24 -1.60 7.02
CA GLN A 48 -11.54 -2.18 7.34
C GLN A 48 -12.69 -1.23 7.04
N SER A 49 -12.54 0.05 7.38
CA SER A 49 -13.64 1.01 7.22
C SER A 49 -13.78 1.54 5.79
N GLU A 50 -12.66 1.72 5.08
CA GLU A 50 -12.68 2.38 3.78
C GLU A 50 -12.58 1.42 2.59
N ARG A 51 -12.17 0.19 2.82
CA ARG A 51 -12.10 -0.85 1.78
C ARG A 51 -11.32 -0.39 0.54
N PRO A 52 -10.04 -0.04 0.68
CA PRO A 52 -9.26 0.41 -0.47
C PRO A 52 -9.06 -0.72 -1.50
N ASP A 53 -8.77 -0.33 -2.72
CA ASP A 53 -8.51 -1.27 -3.80
C ASP A 53 -7.07 -1.77 -3.80
N LEU A 54 -6.17 -1.01 -3.19
CA LEU A 54 -4.76 -1.38 -3.09
C LEU A 54 -4.15 -0.67 -1.87
N ILE A 55 -3.17 -1.31 -1.26
CA ILE A 55 -2.50 -0.75 -0.09
C ILE A 55 -1.00 -0.63 -0.37
N LEU A 56 -0.46 0.59 -0.16
CA LEU A 56 0.99 0.81 -0.16
C LEU A 56 1.43 0.85 1.29
N MET A 57 2.20 -0.15 1.69
CA MET A 57 2.55 -0.35 3.10
C MET A 57 4.03 -0.13 3.34
N ASP A 58 4.36 0.94 4.05
CA ASP A 58 5.73 1.14 4.55
C ASP A 58 5.96 0.11 5.65
N LEU A 59 7.06 -0.62 5.56
CA LEU A 59 7.36 -1.66 6.54
C LEU A 59 8.00 -1.12 7.82
N SER A 60 8.51 0.12 7.78
CA SER A 60 9.19 0.73 8.93
C SER A 60 8.25 1.72 9.62
N LEU A 61 7.17 1.21 10.22
CA LEU A 61 6.16 2.04 10.84
C LEU A 61 6.26 2.03 12.37
N PRO A 62 5.82 3.14 13.02
CA PRO A 62 5.70 3.14 14.47
C PRO A 62 4.46 2.36 14.91
N VAL A 63 4.38 2.06 16.20
CA VAL A 63 3.28 1.37 16.89
C VAL A 63 3.21 -0.10 16.47
N ILE A 64 2.64 -0.37 15.30
CA ILE A 64 2.63 -1.71 14.69
C ILE A 64 3.36 -1.60 13.37
N ASP A 65 4.40 -2.40 13.18
CA ASP A 65 5.17 -2.34 11.94
C ASP A 65 4.35 -2.83 10.74
N GLY A 66 4.86 -2.58 9.54
CA GLY A 66 4.13 -2.88 8.32
C GLY A 66 3.87 -4.36 8.11
N LEU A 67 4.76 -5.24 8.59
CA LEU A 67 4.55 -6.68 8.46
C LEU A 67 3.40 -7.14 9.35
N ALA A 68 3.37 -6.66 10.59
CA ALA A 68 2.29 -6.99 11.50
C ALA A 68 0.96 -6.45 11.00
N ALA A 69 0.96 -5.22 10.46
CA ALA A 69 -0.24 -4.62 9.90
C ALA A 69 -0.74 -5.44 8.69
N THR A 70 0.17 -5.88 7.84
CA THR A 70 -0.17 -6.70 6.67
C THR A 70 -0.85 -8.00 7.11
N ARG A 71 -0.27 -8.69 8.10
CA ARG A 71 -0.87 -9.92 8.61
C ARG A 71 -2.28 -9.68 9.16
N ALA A 72 -2.45 -8.57 9.91
CA ALA A 72 -3.73 -8.23 10.48
C ALA A 72 -4.76 -7.94 9.40
N ILE A 73 -4.38 -7.20 8.37
CA ILE A 73 -5.28 -6.88 7.26
C ILE A 73 -5.71 -8.14 6.52
N ARG A 74 -4.78 -9.08 6.29
CA ARG A 74 -5.11 -10.32 5.60
C ARG A 74 -6.14 -11.17 6.35
N LYS A 75 -6.26 -10.97 7.65
CA LYS A 75 -7.25 -11.70 8.46
C LYS A 75 -8.62 -11.06 8.43
N LEU A 76 -8.75 -9.84 7.91
CA LEU A 76 -10.04 -9.18 7.79
C LEU A 76 -10.85 -9.81 6.66
N ASP A 77 -12.17 -9.84 6.84
CA ASP A 77 -13.05 -10.37 5.81
C ASP A 77 -12.95 -9.51 4.55
N GLY A 78 -12.78 -10.18 3.41
CA GLY A 78 -12.74 -9.50 2.12
C GLY A 78 -11.37 -8.99 1.70
N PHE A 79 -10.30 -9.30 2.46
CA PHE A 79 -8.97 -8.78 2.16
C PHE A 79 -7.98 -9.82 1.66
N LYS A 80 -8.45 -11.00 1.27
CA LYS A 80 -7.54 -12.02 0.77
C LYS A 80 -6.92 -11.65 -0.58
N GLU A 81 -7.64 -10.91 -1.40
CA GLU A 81 -7.22 -10.58 -2.75
C GLU A 81 -6.74 -9.14 -2.92
N THR A 82 -6.93 -8.28 -1.92
CA THR A 82 -6.53 -6.89 -2.03
C THR A 82 -5.02 -6.79 -2.19
N PRO A 83 -4.52 -6.16 -3.26
CA PRO A 83 -3.06 -6.04 -3.43
C PRO A 83 -2.43 -5.20 -2.33
N ILE A 84 -1.34 -5.69 -1.76
CA ILE A 84 -0.54 -4.95 -0.78
C ILE A 84 0.88 -4.89 -1.32
N VAL A 85 1.37 -3.68 -1.53
CA VAL A 85 2.72 -3.42 -2.01
C VAL A 85 3.55 -2.94 -0.82
N ALA A 86 4.58 -3.71 -0.47
CA ALA A 86 5.49 -3.34 0.61
C ALA A 86 6.51 -2.34 0.10
N VAL A 87 6.80 -1.33 0.90
CA VAL A 87 7.83 -0.33 0.60
C VAL A 87 8.82 -0.31 1.76
N SER A 88 10.09 -0.41 1.48
CA SER A 88 11.11 -0.48 2.52
C SER A 88 12.45 0.03 2.03
N ALA A 89 13.27 0.52 2.98
CA ALA A 89 14.65 0.90 2.69
C ALA A 89 15.57 -0.32 2.60
N HIS A 90 15.07 -1.50 2.99
CA HIS A 90 15.86 -2.74 2.97
C HIS A 90 15.59 -3.51 1.70
N ASP A 91 16.67 -4.01 1.06
CA ASP A 91 16.52 -4.77 -0.16
C ASP A 91 17.14 -6.17 -0.09
N THR A 92 17.28 -6.70 1.11
CA THR A 92 17.78 -8.06 1.28
C THR A 92 16.70 -9.08 0.92
N SER A 93 17.13 -10.25 0.44
CA SER A 93 16.19 -11.30 0.09
C SER A 93 15.40 -11.79 1.30
N ASP A 94 16.01 -11.75 2.50
CA ASP A 94 15.33 -12.13 3.73
C ASP A 94 14.15 -11.21 4.02
N PHE A 95 14.37 -9.90 3.88
CA PHE A 95 13.31 -8.91 4.12
C PHE A 95 12.18 -9.06 3.11
N GLN A 96 12.54 -9.29 1.85
CA GLN A 96 11.54 -9.51 0.81
C GLN A 96 10.73 -10.77 1.07
N SER A 97 11.40 -11.84 1.49
CA SER A 97 10.72 -13.09 1.85
C SER A 97 9.75 -12.90 2.99
N GLU A 98 10.15 -12.14 4.01
CA GLU A 98 9.27 -11.86 5.15
C GLU A 98 8.03 -11.10 4.70
N ALA A 99 8.18 -10.12 3.81
CA ALA A 99 7.06 -9.35 3.31
C ALA A 99 6.08 -10.23 2.55
N LEU A 100 6.59 -11.09 1.67
CA LEU A 100 5.75 -12.00 0.91
C LEU A 100 5.05 -13.00 1.82
N THR A 101 5.77 -13.52 2.81
CA THR A 101 5.18 -14.46 3.78
C THR A 101 4.09 -13.80 4.60
N ALA A 102 4.24 -12.51 4.92
CA ALA A 102 3.22 -11.77 5.66
C ALA A 102 1.97 -11.51 4.83
N GLY A 103 2.08 -11.59 3.51
CA GLY A 103 0.93 -11.43 2.63
C GLY A 103 1.05 -10.31 1.61
N CYS A 104 2.22 -9.68 1.47
CA CYS A 104 2.42 -8.65 0.46
C CYS A 104 2.50 -9.28 -0.93
N ASN A 105 1.96 -8.59 -1.92
CA ASN A 105 1.98 -9.06 -3.30
C ASN A 105 3.25 -8.66 -4.02
N SER A 106 3.83 -7.54 -3.63
CA SER A 106 5.03 -7.00 -4.25
C SER A 106 5.85 -6.23 -3.24
N TYR A 107 7.09 -5.96 -3.61
CA TYR A 107 8.05 -5.31 -2.72
C TYR A 107 8.80 -4.26 -3.53
N ILE A 108 8.86 -3.03 -3.02
CA ILE A 108 9.59 -1.93 -3.64
C ILE A 108 10.58 -1.36 -2.65
N THR A 109 11.83 -1.15 -3.09
CA THR A 109 12.85 -0.56 -2.23
C THR A 109 12.89 0.95 -2.42
N LYS A 110 13.22 1.66 -1.34
CA LYS A 110 13.44 3.11 -1.39
C LYS A 110 14.86 3.38 -1.87
N PRO A 111 15.10 4.47 -2.58
CA PRO A 111 14.13 5.48 -3.00
C PRO A 111 13.21 4.95 -4.10
N ILE A 112 11.96 5.37 -4.06
CA ILE A 112 10.95 4.85 -4.96
C ILE A 112 11.10 5.48 -6.35
N ASP A 113 11.14 4.60 -7.38
CA ASP A 113 11.00 5.04 -8.76
C ASP A 113 9.50 5.09 -9.03
N PHE A 114 8.92 6.28 -9.11
CA PHE A 114 7.48 6.40 -9.22
C PHE A 114 6.92 5.81 -10.51
N SER A 115 7.67 5.90 -11.61
CA SER A 115 7.23 5.29 -12.87
C SER A 115 7.06 3.78 -12.72
N HIS A 116 7.99 3.14 -12.04
CA HIS A 116 7.92 1.71 -11.78
C HIS A 116 6.74 1.39 -10.86
N LEU A 117 6.56 2.19 -9.82
CA LEU A 117 5.45 2.00 -8.89
C LEU A 117 4.10 2.16 -9.59
N GLU A 118 3.98 3.19 -10.43
CA GLU A 118 2.75 3.45 -11.17
C GLU A 118 2.39 2.27 -12.07
N THR A 119 3.37 1.74 -12.78
CA THR A 119 3.17 0.57 -13.64
C THR A 119 2.74 -0.65 -12.82
N LEU A 120 3.38 -0.85 -11.68
CA LEU A 120 3.04 -1.97 -10.81
C LEU A 120 1.62 -1.86 -10.26
N ILE A 121 1.23 -0.66 -9.81
CA ILE A 121 -0.13 -0.43 -9.29
C ILE A 121 -1.16 -0.71 -10.38
N ALA A 122 -0.95 -0.20 -11.58
CA ALA A 122 -1.88 -0.40 -12.69
C ALA A 122 -2.03 -1.89 -12.97
N ARG A 123 -0.92 -2.62 -13.00
CA ARG A 123 -0.96 -4.06 -13.25
C ARG A 123 -1.72 -4.81 -12.17
N LEU A 124 -1.47 -4.48 -10.91
CA LEU A 124 -2.13 -5.15 -9.80
C LEU A 124 -3.63 -4.85 -9.75
N LEU A 125 -4.03 -3.69 -10.24
CA LEU A 125 -5.44 -3.31 -10.30
C LEU A 125 -6.12 -3.79 -11.59
N GLY A 126 -5.40 -4.49 -12.46
CA GLY A 126 -5.98 -5.04 -13.68
C GLY A 126 -6.17 -4.03 -14.80
N LYS A 127 -5.34 -3.00 -14.80
CA LYS A 127 -5.45 -1.96 -15.83
C LYS A 127 -4.44 -2.13 -16.95
#